data_d12b827fc41481e2ff9551cbf53c06fc
#
_entry.id   d12b827fc41481e2ff9551cbf53c06fc
#
_cell.length_a   1.000
_cell.length_b   1.000
_cell.length_c   1.000
_cell.angle_alpha   90.00
_cell.angle_beta   90.00
_cell.angle_gamma   90.00
#
_symmetry.space_group_name_H-M   'P 1'
#
loop_
_entity.id
_entity.type
_entity.pdbx_description
1 polymer ?
#
loop_
_entity_poly.entity_id
_entity_poly.type
_entity_poly.pdbx_seq_one_letter_code
_entity_poly.pdbx_strand_id
1 'polypeptide(L)'
;MFKYKDKEIFPGRGWKNDEGVRHPRNWNIWSSTEKKERGVVEITPDTPPDSRLYEWSMDGDGKITSTAKDLDDSGSGDTFVMGLKSTMKNDIKAQQGSLLSRTDWAYIRHYDTGTDVPANIETWRNAIRAKATEMENAIDNATDTDAVAALFVSQDEDGNKSGILYDWPELEE
;
A
#
# COMPACT_ATOMS: atom_id res chain seq x y z
N MET A 1 -7.52 -21.68 -5.92
CA MET A 1 -7.10 -22.36 -7.17
C MET A 1 -6.96 -23.85 -6.88
N PHE A 2 -7.16 -24.73 -7.89
CA PHE A 2 -7.00 -26.18 -7.70
C PHE A 2 -6.05 -26.75 -8.74
N LYS A 3 -5.20 -27.65 -8.33
CA LYS A 3 -4.27 -28.36 -9.23
C LYS A 3 -4.40 -29.88 -9.07
N TYR A 4 -4.23 -30.61 -10.16
CA TYR A 4 -3.90 -32.02 -10.18
C TYR A 4 -2.49 -32.15 -10.74
N LYS A 5 -1.53 -32.51 -9.88
CA LYS A 5 -0.10 -32.38 -10.18
C LYS A 5 0.22 -30.97 -10.66
N ASP A 6 0.84 -30.81 -11.84
CA ASP A 6 1.22 -29.53 -12.43
C ASP A 6 0.11 -28.87 -13.28
N LYS A 7 -1.07 -29.52 -13.39
CA LYS A 7 -2.18 -29.01 -14.21
C LYS A 7 -3.22 -28.31 -13.37
N GLU A 8 -3.53 -27.09 -13.75
CA GLU A 8 -4.66 -26.37 -13.17
C GLU A 8 -5.97 -27.02 -13.61
N ILE A 9 -6.87 -27.24 -12.64
CA ILE A 9 -8.23 -27.78 -12.85
C ILE A 9 -9.25 -26.79 -12.32
N PHE A 10 -10.35 -26.64 -13.05
CA PHE A 10 -11.34 -25.60 -12.80
C PHE A 10 -12.65 -26.18 -12.26
N PRO A 11 -13.23 -25.62 -11.20
CA PRO A 11 -14.59 -25.93 -10.78
C PRO A 11 -15.58 -25.84 -11.93
N GLY A 12 -16.53 -26.76 -11.97
CA GLY A 12 -17.53 -26.81 -13.05
C GLY A 12 -17.03 -27.45 -14.36
N ARG A 13 -15.75 -27.84 -14.43
CA ARG A 13 -15.19 -28.60 -15.56
C ARG A 13 -14.72 -29.98 -15.13
N GLY A 14 -15.10 -31.03 -15.88
CA GLY A 14 -14.54 -32.36 -15.68
C GLY A 14 -13.10 -32.42 -16.16
N TRP A 15 -12.31 -33.29 -15.53
CA TRP A 15 -10.91 -33.50 -15.89
C TRP A 15 -10.56 -34.98 -15.93
N LYS A 16 -9.38 -35.33 -16.44
CA LYS A 16 -8.88 -36.69 -16.46
C LYS A 16 -7.56 -36.76 -15.68
N ASN A 17 -7.40 -37.82 -14.89
CA ASN A 17 -6.12 -38.15 -14.32
C ASN A 17 -5.19 -38.83 -15.34
N ASP A 18 -3.97 -39.13 -14.94
CA ASP A 18 -2.97 -39.77 -15.82
C ASP A 18 -3.31 -41.21 -16.19
N GLU A 19 -4.13 -41.88 -15.40
CA GLU A 19 -4.66 -43.23 -15.68
C GLU A 19 -5.84 -43.20 -16.65
N GLY A 20 -6.24 -42.01 -17.12
CA GLY A 20 -7.34 -41.81 -18.04
C GLY A 20 -8.72 -41.82 -17.38
N VAL A 21 -8.79 -41.87 -16.06
CA VAL A 21 -10.06 -41.82 -15.32
C VAL A 21 -10.65 -40.41 -15.42
N ARG A 22 -11.91 -40.33 -15.86
CA ARG A 22 -12.64 -39.07 -15.94
C ARG A 22 -13.28 -38.73 -14.60
N HIS A 23 -13.03 -37.53 -14.13
CA HIS A 23 -13.64 -36.96 -12.95
C HIS A 23 -14.82 -36.02 -13.33
N PRO A 24 -15.92 -36.04 -12.55
CA PRO A 24 -17.12 -35.28 -12.87
C PRO A 24 -16.90 -33.78 -12.77
N ARG A 25 -17.85 -32.98 -13.34
CA ARG A 25 -17.76 -31.52 -13.29
C ARG A 25 -17.91 -30.94 -11.89
N ASN A 26 -18.63 -31.63 -11.01
CA ASN A 26 -18.89 -31.23 -9.63
C ASN A 26 -17.85 -31.75 -8.61
N TRP A 27 -16.65 -32.12 -9.07
CA TRP A 27 -15.56 -32.58 -8.19
C TRP A 27 -15.18 -31.57 -7.12
N ASN A 28 -15.45 -30.27 -7.34
CA ASN A 28 -15.16 -29.19 -6.39
C ASN A 28 -15.95 -29.31 -5.07
N ILE A 29 -17.09 -30.03 -5.05
CA ILE A 29 -17.88 -30.27 -3.82
C ILE A 29 -17.35 -31.48 -3.01
N TRP A 30 -16.34 -32.20 -3.50
CA TRP A 30 -15.70 -33.26 -2.74
C TRP A 30 -15.09 -32.71 -1.45
N SER A 31 -15.11 -33.53 -0.41
CA SER A 31 -14.42 -33.22 0.83
C SER A 31 -12.91 -33.03 0.60
N SER A 32 -12.22 -32.37 1.53
CA SER A 32 -10.80 -32.19 1.47
C SER A 32 -10.04 -33.53 1.41
N THR A 33 -10.55 -34.56 2.11
CA THR A 33 -10.00 -35.92 2.09
C THR A 33 -10.14 -36.56 0.70
N GLU A 34 -11.34 -36.50 0.10
CA GLU A 34 -11.56 -37.04 -1.25
C GLU A 34 -10.73 -36.34 -2.32
N LYS A 35 -10.58 -35.00 -2.23
CA LYS A 35 -9.70 -34.25 -3.11
C LYS A 35 -8.25 -34.74 -3.00
N LYS A 36 -7.77 -34.86 -1.76
CA LYS A 36 -6.40 -35.33 -1.49
C LYS A 36 -6.12 -36.75 -1.99
N GLU A 37 -7.04 -37.68 -1.76
CA GLU A 37 -6.94 -39.07 -2.24
C GLU A 37 -6.85 -39.17 -3.77
N ARG A 38 -7.48 -38.21 -4.48
CA ARG A 38 -7.46 -38.13 -5.96
C ARG A 38 -6.36 -37.21 -6.49
N GLY A 39 -5.44 -36.78 -5.61
CA GLY A 39 -4.31 -35.94 -5.98
C GLY A 39 -4.67 -34.50 -6.34
N VAL A 40 -5.86 -34.03 -5.95
CA VAL A 40 -6.29 -32.65 -6.11
C VAL A 40 -5.78 -31.82 -4.93
N VAL A 41 -4.97 -30.83 -5.22
CA VAL A 41 -4.44 -29.88 -4.24
C VAL A 41 -5.22 -28.56 -4.38
N GLU A 42 -5.74 -28.08 -3.27
CA GLU A 42 -6.29 -26.73 -3.16
C GLU A 42 -5.19 -25.77 -2.77
N ILE A 43 -4.93 -24.78 -3.62
CA ILE A 43 -3.92 -23.75 -3.39
C ILE A 43 -4.65 -22.48 -3.01
N THR A 44 -4.40 -22.00 -1.81
CA THR A 44 -4.80 -20.66 -1.38
C THR A 44 -3.60 -19.74 -1.67
N PRO A 45 -3.73 -18.79 -2.61
CA PRO A 45 -2.64 -17.86 -2.87
C PRO A 45 -2.30 -17.06 -1.61
N ASP A 46 -1.04 -16.73 -1.45
CA ASP A 46 -0.60 -15.79 -0.43
C ASP A 46 -1.21 -14.41 -0.69
N THR A 47 -1.41 -13.64 0.37
CA THR A 47 -1.84 -12.26 0.24
C THR A 47 -0.63 -11.37 -0.11
N PRO A 48 -0.69 -10.60 -1.20
CA PRO A 48 0.39 -9.70 -1.56
C PRO A 48 0.70 -8.70 -0.43
N PRO A 49 1.98 -8.48 -0.12
CA PRO A 49 2.38 -7.42 0.80
C PRO A 49 2.13 -6.05 0.18
N ASP A 50 2.22 -5.00 1.00
CA ASP A 50 2.07 -3.63 0.54
C ASP A 50 3.14 -3.27 -0.50
N SER A 51 2.73 -3.04 -1.74
CA SER A 51 3.63 -2.72 -2.85
C SER A 51 4.34 -1.35 -2.71
N ARG A 52 3.90 -0.51 -1.78
CA ARG A 52 4.62 0.73 -1.42
C ARG A 52 5.93 0.40 -0.71
N LEU A 53 5.96 -0.69 0.06
CA LEU A 53 7.04 -1.07 0.97
C LEU A 53 7.86 -2.24 0.45
N TYR A 54 7.26 -3.13 -0.34
CA TYR A 54 7.88 -4.37 -0.81
C TYR A 54 7.83 -4.47 -2.33
N GLU A 55 8.90 -5.01 -2.90
CA GLU A 55 8.88 -5.62 -4.22
C GLU A 55 8.49 -7.08 -4.04
N TRP A 56 7.60 -7.59 -4.87
CA TRP A 56 7.15 -8.97 -4.76
C TRP A 56 6.83 -9.60 -6.10
N SER A 57 6.91 -10.92 -6.13
CA SER A 57 6.46 -11.75 -7.25
C SER A 57 5.68 -12.94 -6.73
N MET A 58 4.77 -13.45 -7.53
CA MET A 58 3.96 -14.64 -7.22
C MET A 58 4.27 -15.72 -8.25
N ASP A 59 4.52 -16.92 -7.79
CA ASP A 59 4.71 -18.08 -8.66
C ASP A 59 3.38 -18.68 -9.13
N GLY A 60 3.47 -19.72 -9.97
CA GLY A 60 2.28 -20.40 -10.49
C GLY A 60 1.47 -21.17 -9.44
N ASP A 61 1.97 -21.32 -8.23
CA ASP A 61 1.30 -21.94 -7.09
C ASP A 61 0.68 -20.91 -6.14
N GLY A 62 0.78 -19.64 -6.49
CA GLY A 62 0.25 -18.55 -5.68
C GLY A 62 1.11 -18.22 -4.46
N LYS A 63 2.36 -18.71 -4.41
CA LYS A 63 3.31 -18.39 -3.35
C LYS A 63 4.05 -17.10 -3.68
N ILE A 64 4.12 -16.20 -2.69
CA ILE A 64 4.79 -14.91 -2.83
C ILE A 64 6.23 -14.99 -2.32
N THR A 65 7.11 -14.40 -3.12
CA THR A 65 8.45 -14.00 -2.69
C THR A 65 8.49 -12.48 -2.66
N SER A 66 8.86 -11.90 -1.53
CA SER A 66 8.94 -10.44 -1.35
C SER A 66 10.28 -10.01 -0.79
N THR A 67 10.71 -8.81 -1.18
CA THR A 67 11.91 -8.14 -0.67
C THR A 67 11.52 -6.74 -0.25
N ALA A 68 11.91 -6.33 0.96
CA ALA A 68 11.71 -4.96 1.41
C ALA A 68 12.49 -4.00 0.51
N LYS A 69 11.90 -2.85 0.18
CA LYS A 69 12.59 -1.78 -0.53
C LYS A 69 13.64 -1.14 0.36
N ASP A 70 14.75 -0.70 -0.24
CA ASP A 70 15.79 0.01 0.48
C ASP A 70 15.23 1.30 1.08
N LEU A 71 15.56 1.57 2.35
CA LEU A 71 15.11 2.78 3.05
C LEU A 71 15.79 4.03 2.54
N ASP A 72 17.11 3.94 2.37
CA ASP A 72 17.96 5.08 2.05
C ASP A 72 18.30 5.10 0.55
N ASP A 73 18.61 6.29 0.05
CA ASP A 73 19.07 6.48 -1.32
C ASP A 73 20.39 5.76 -1.56
N SER A 74 20.57 5.24 -2.76
CA SER A 74 21.80 4.55 -3.16
C SER A 74 22.29 4.98 -4.53
N GLY A 75 23.57 4.68 -4.83
CA GLY A 75 24.20 5.07 -6.09
C GLY A 75 24.50 6.57 -6.20
N SER A 76 24.87 7.00 -7.39
CA SER A 76 25.15 8.40 -7.72
C SER A 76 25.08 8.64 -9.25
N GLY A 77 24.82 9.87 -9.66
CA GLY A 77 24.70 10.21 -11.08
C GLY A 77 23.67 9.33 -11.80
N ASP A 78 24.05 8.70 -12.88
CA ASP A 78 23.16 7.87 -13.72
C ASP A 78 22.72 6.55 -13.02
N THR A 79 23.38 6.18 -11.91
CA THR A 79 23.05 4.99 -11.11
C THR A 79 22.29 5.31 -9.84
N PHE A 80 21.87 6.56 -9.65
CA PHE A 80 21.11 6.98 -8.47
C PHE A 80 19.75 6.26 -8.41
N VAL A 81 19.50 5.64 -7.26
CA VAL A 81 18.20 5.01 -6.93
C VAL A 81 17.67 5.67 -5.67
N MET A 82 16.46 6.21 -5.78
CA MET A 82 15.78 6.85 -4.65
C MET A 82 15.29 5.78 -3.68
N GLY A 83 15.63 5.91 -2.41
CA GLY A 83 15.15 5.07 -1.34
C GLY A 83 13.71 5.38 -0.94
N LEU A 84 13.15 4.50 -0.11
CA LEU A 84 11.77 4.60 0.36
C LEU A 84 11.52 5.91 1.13
N LYS A 85 12.44 6.30 2.02
CA LYS A 85 12.34 7.54 2.81
C LYS A 85 12.26 8.78 1.92
N SER A 86 13.13 8.89 0.93
CA SER A 86 13.14 10.03 0.00
C SER A 86 11.89 10.06 -0.87
N THR A 87 11.44 8.90 -1.34
CA THR A 87 10.19 8.77 -2.11
C THR A 87 9.00 9.28 -1.29
N MET A 88 8.85 8.82 -0.06
CA MET A 88 7.73 9.22 0.81
C MET A 88 7.77 10.69 1.21
N LYS A 89 8.96 11.24 1.49
CA LYS A 89 9.10 12.69 1.77
C LYS A 89 8.73 13.55 0.55
N ASN A 90 9.05 13.10 -0.65
CA ASN A 90 8.63 13.77 -1.87
C ASN A 90 7.11 13.76 -2.04
N ASP A 91 6.45 12.63 -1.73
CA ASP A 91 4.99 12.52 -1.76
C ASP A 91 4.33 13.47 -0.74
N ILE A 92 4.88 13.55 0.48
CA ILE A 92 4.41 14.49 1.52
C ILE A 92 4.55 15.94 1.02
N LYS A 93 5.69 16.31 0.45
CA LYS A 93 5.90 17.66 -0.09
C LYS A 93 4.96 18.00 -1.23
N ALA A 94 4.71 17.05 -2.11
CA ALA A 94 3.76 17.23 -3.21
C ALA A 94 2.33 17.43 -2.69
N GLN A 95 1.89 16.64 -1.71
CA GLN A 95 0.57 16.81 -1.09
C GLN A 95 0.47 18.12 -0.31
N GLN A 96 1.48 18.47 0.49
CA GLN A 96 1.56 19.75 1.19
C GLN A 96 1.40 20.92 0.22
N GLY A 97 2.15 20.91 -0.89
CA GLY A 97 2.04 21.94 -1.93
C GLY A 97 0.63 22.01 -2.53
N SER A 98 0.03 20.87 -2.84
CA SER A 98 -1.35 20.79 -3.34
C SER A 98 -2.37 21.34 -2.34
N LEU A 99 -2.23 21.04 -1.06
CA LEU A 99 -3.12 21.55 -0.02
C LEU A 99 -2.97 23.07 0.12
N LEU A 100 -1.75 23.58 0.24
CA LEU A 100 -1.48 25.00 0.41
C LEU A 100 -1.96 25.84 -0.78
N SER A 101 -1.85 25.31 -2.01
CA SER A 101 -2.28 26.01 -3.23
C SER A 101 -3.79 26.36 -3.25
N ARG A 102 -4.62 25.59 -2.54
CA ARG A 102 -6.07 25.84 -2.44
C ARG A 102 -6.41 27.18 -1.82
N THR A 103 -5.51 27.74 -1.03
CA THR A 103 -5.71 28.99 -0.27
C THR A 103 -4.73 30.09 -0.65
N ASP A 104 -3.91 29.92 -1.70
CA ASP A 104 -2.97 30.95 -2.18
C ASP A 104 -3.71 32.22 -2.64
N TRP A 105 -4.93 32.07 -3.16
CA TRP A 105 -5.78 33.21 -3.55
C TRP A 105 -5.98 34.22 -2.42
N ALA A 106 -6.00 33.78 -1.15
CA ALA A 106 -6.21 34.69 -0.02
C ALA A 106 -5.00 35.61 0.18
N TYR A 107 -3.78 35.07 -0.03
CA TYR A 107 -2.54 35.83 0.05
C TYR A 107 -2.35 36.75 -1.17
N ILE A 108 -2.73 36.30 -2.36
CA ILE A 108 -2.73 37.13 -3.57
C ILE A 108 -3.69 38.30 -3.38
N ARG A 109 -4.91 38.06 -2.91
CA ARG A 109 -5.89 39.10 -2.60
C ARG A 109 -5.37 40.08 -1.56
N HIS A 110 -4.74 39.58 -0.49
CA HIS A 110 -4.15 40.46 0.53
C HIS A 110 -3.08 41.37 -0.08
N TYR A 111 -2.22 40.84 -0.92
CA TYR A 111 -1.19 41.61 -1.60
C TYR A 111 -1.76 42.68 -2.53
N ASP A 112 -2.78 42.34 -3.32
CA ASP A 112 -3.38 43.24 -4.34
C ASP A 112 -4.29 44.32 -3.74
N THR A 113 -5.03 43.98 -2.68
CA THR A 113 -6.12 44.85 -2.18
C THR A 113 -5.93 45.31 -0.74
N GLY A 114 -4.95 44.79 0.00
CA GLY A 114 -4.77 45.02 1.43
C GLY A 114 -5.83 44.34 2.31
N THR A 115 -6.69 43.50 1.74
CA THR A 115 -7.69 42.73 2.53
C THR A 115 -6.99 41.65 3.35
N ASP A 116 -7.25 41.59 4.66
CA ASP A 116 -6.60 40.62 5.53
C ASP A 116 -6.87 39.18 5.13
N VAL A 117 -5.86 38.32 5.31
CA VAL A 117 -6.00 36.86 5.15
C VAL A 117 -6.92 36.35 6.28
N PRO A 118 -7.95 35.54 5.98
CA PRO A 118 -8.79 34.95 7.02
C PRO A 118 -7.96 34.13 8.02
N ALA A 119 -8.20 34.35 9.31
CA ALA A 119 -7.42 33.75 10.39
C ALA A 119 -7.48 32.19 10.37
N ASN A 120 -8.60 31.57 9.97
CA ASN A 120 -8.75 30.14 9.81
C ASN A 120 -7.82 29.61 8.71
N ILE A 121 -7.67 30.35 7.59
CA ILE A 121 -6.74 29.96 6.50
C ILE A 121 -5.29 30.03 7.02
N GLU A 122 -4.92 31.08 7.72
CA GLU A 122 -3.56 31.23 8.26
C GLU A 122 -3.22 30.09 9.25
N THR A 123 -4.14 29.83 10.19
CA THR A 123 -4.01 28.76 11.18
C THR A 123 -3.89 27.40 10.50
N TRP A 124 -4.75 27.10 9.55
CA TRP A 124 -4.74 25.85 8.81
C TRP A 124 -3.44 25.68 8.01
N ARG A 125 -2.97 26.68 7.31
CA ARG A 125 -1.68 26.62 6.55
C ARG A 125 -0.49 26.34 7.47
N ASN A 126 -0.51 26.92 8.66
CA ASN A 126 0.55 26.65 9.65
C ASN A 126 0.46 25.21 10.18
N ALA A 127 -0.75 24.70 10.42
CA ALA A 127 -0.97 23.31 10.81
C ALA A 127 -0.52 22.32 9.71
N ILE A 128 -0.79 22.60 8.42
CA ILE A 128 -0.31 21.80 7.28
C ILE A 128 1.23 21.74 7.26
N ARG A 129 1.92 22.87 7.45
CA ARG A 129 3.39 22.88 7.46
C ARG A 129 3.97 22.12 8.66
N ALA A 130 3.39 22.31 9.84
CA ALA A 130 3.80 21.62 11.05
C ALA A 130 3.62 20.09 10.89
N LYS A 131 2.47 19.67 10.34
CA LYS A 131 2.16 18.25 10.12
C LYS A 131 3.10 17.62 9.09
N ALA A 132 3.44 18.30 8.01
CA ALA A 132 4.42 17.83 7.06
C ALA A 132 5.78 17.59 7.73
N THR A 133 6.25 18.53 8.56
CA THR A 133 7.50 18.38 9.30
C THR A 133 7.46 17.20 10.27
N GLU A 134 6.33 16.99 10.95
CA GLU A 134 6.12 15.83 11.84
C GLU A 134 6.23 14.51 11.07
N MET A 135 5.56 14.41 9.92
CA MET A 135 5.63 13.22 9.05
C MET A 135 7.04 12.96 8.52
N GLU A 136 7.73 14.01 8.03
CA GLU A 136 9.11 13.88 7.52
C GLU A 136 10.05 13.39 8.62
N ASN A 137 9.96 13.95 9.83
CA ASN A 137 10.76 13.51 10.98
C ASN A 137 10.48 12.05 11.37
N ALA A 138 9.22 11.62 11.33
CA ALA A 138 8.87 10.24 11.63
C ALA A 138 9.45 9.26 10.60
N ILE A 139 9.42 9.62 9.30
CA ILE A 139 10.06 8.84 8.24
C ILE A 139 11.58 8.76 8.45
N ASP A 140 12.24 9.88 8.77
CA ASP A 140 13.69 9.91 9.00
C ASP A 140 14.10 9.02 10.18
N ASN A 141 13.27 8.95 11.22
CA ASN A 141 13.50 8.14 12.41
C ASN A 141 13.17 6.64 12.23
N ALA A 142 12.49 6.25 11.17
CA ALA A 142 12.20 4.85 10.91
C ALA A 142 13.49 4.07 10.59
N THR A 143 13.68 2.94 11.27
CA THR A 143 14.91 2.13 11.20
C THR A 143 14.81 0.98 10.21
N ASP A 144 13.59 0.58 9.86
CA ASP A 144 13.30 -0.53 8.95
C ASP A 144 11.94 -0.35 8.27
N THR A 145 11.63 -1.24 7.35
CA THR A 145 10.39 -1.18 6.55
C THR A 145 9.14 -1.37 7.42
N ASP A 146 9.22 -2.15 8.50
CA ASP A 146 8.10 -2.35 9.41
C ASP A 146 7.81 -1.09 10.22
N ALA A 147 8.87 -0.37 10.65
CA ALA A 147 8.73 0.93 11.28
C ALA A 147 8.08 1.96 10.34
N VAL A 148 8.42 1.94 9.04
CA VAL A 148 7.73 2.77 8.04
C VAL A 148 6.29 2.34 7.86
N ALA A 149 6.00 1.03 7.83
CA ALA A 149 4.64 0.52 7.71
C ALA A 149 3.73 1.02 8.86
N ALA A 150 4.27 1.07 10.07
CA ALA A 150 3.54 1.56 11.25
C ALA A 150 3.20 3.06 11.20
N LEU A 151 3.85 3.84 10.34
CA LEU A 151 3.54 5.27 10.17
C LEU A 151 2.27 5.52 9.33
N PHE A 152 1.84 4.55 8.51
CA PHE A 152 0.61 4.73 7.75
C PHE A 152 -0.61 4.78 8.65
N VAL A 153 -1.52 5.69 8.35
CA VAL A 153 -2.79 5.76 9.08
C VAL A 153 -3.55 4.46 8.90
N SER A 154 -3.87 3.85 10.00
CA SER A 154 -4.73 2.67 10.09
C SER A 154 -5.79 2.89 11.15
N GLN A 155 -6.86 2.13 11.07
CA GLN A 155 -7.95 2.17 12.04
C GLN A 155 -8.22 0.74 12.49
N ASP A 156 -8.27 0.52 13.81
CA ASP A 156 -8.62 -0.76 14.38
C ASP A 156 -10.14 -1.01 14.36
N GLU A 157 -10.57 -2.19 14.81
CA GLU A 157 -12.00 -2.58 14.85
C GLU A 157 -12.82 -1.68 15.78
N ASP A 158 -12.19 -1.05 16.77
CA ASP A 158 -12.80 -0.12 17.71
C ASP A 158 -12.83 1.33 17.20
N GLY A 159 -12.26 1.58 16.03
CA GLY A 159 -12.23 2.89 15.38
C GLY A 159 -11.07 3.79 15.82
N ASN A 160 -10.10 3.27 16.61
CA ASN A 160 -8.94 4.06 17.01
C ASN A 160 -7.98 4.20 15.82
N LYS A 161 -7.57 5.43 15.55
CA LYS A 161 -6.57 5.71 14.52
C LYS A 161 -5.17 5.56 15.08
N SER A 162 -4.27 4.97 14.30
CA SER A 162 -2.83 4.93 14.54
C SER A 162 -2.08 5.37 13.29
N GLY A 163 -0.80 5.72 13.44
CA GLY A 163 0.00 6.27 12.37
C GLY A 163 -0.24 7.77 12.17
N ILE A 164 0.61 8.40 11.36
CA ILE A 164 0.58 9.85 11.14
C ILE A 164 0.67 10.24 9.67
N LEU A 165 1.07 9.31 8.78
CA LEU A 165 1.28 9.63 7.37
C LEU A 165 -0.07 9.88 6.69
N TYR A 166 -0.14 11.04 6.02
CA TYR A 166 -1.31 11.51 5.26
C TYR A 166 -2.53 11.87 6.12
N ASP A 167 -2.39 11.96 7.45
CA ASP A 167 -3.43 12.46 8.35
C ASP A 167 -3.39 14.00 8.39
N TRP A 168 -3.78 14.62 7.28
CA TRP A 168 -3.72 16.07 7.11
C TRP A 168 -4.84 16.78 7.87
N PRO A 169 -4.54 17.97 8.46
CA PRO A 169 -5.58 18.83 9.06
C PRO A 169 -6.61 19.28 8.03
N GLU A 170 -7.87 19.27 8.40
CA GLU A 170 -8.94 19.83 7.58
C GLU A 170 -9.06 21.33 7.78
N LEU A 171 -9.47 22.05 6.70
CA LEU A 171 -9.78 23.47 6.79
C LEU A 171 -11.20 23.62 7.33
N GLU A 172 -11.33 24.17 8.54
CA GLU A 172 -12.63 24.51 9.11
C GLU A 172 -13.21 25.75 8.42
N GLU A 173 -14.51 25.72 8.08
CA GLU A 173 -15.25 26.82 7.43
C GLU A 173 -15.50 27.99 8.38
#